data_1be36e4cbbf0fc9c6758ac10e3a08e95
#
_entry.id   1be36e4cbbf0fc9c6758ac10e3a08e95
#
_cell.length_a   1.000
_cell.length_b   1.000
_cell.length_c   1.000
_cell.angle_alpha   90.00
_cell.angle_beta   90.00
_cell.angle_gamma   90.00
#
_symmetry.space_group_name_H-M   'P 1'
#
loop_
_entity.id
_entity.type
_entity.pdbx_description
1 polymer ?
#
loop_
_entity_poly.entity_id
_entity_poly.type
_entity_poly.pdbx_seq_one_letter_code
_entity_poly.pdbx_strand_id
1 'polypeptide(L)'
;MSQSSKRIEQLAPEFDRIIATSQPIEELADGFGGPQGPAEGPLWWREGGYLVFSDIHNNRRMKYEPGKGASLLLEPTNRANGLTRDLQGRLIACEHDSRRVTRQETDGSITVVANSFQGRQLNRPNDVVVKSDGCIYFTDPWTSPAAPEQWDLPFAGVYRITPDSQ
;
A
#
# COMPACT_ATOMS: atom_id res chain seq x y z
N MET A 1 -24.04 14.31 19.91
CA MET A 1 -23.75 14.22 18.46
C MET A 1 -24.10 12.81 18.03
N SER A 2 -25.08 12.66 17.11
CA SER A 2 -25.52 11.35 16.61
C SER A 2 -24.36 10.73 15.83
N GLN A 3 -23.79 9.63 16.32
CA GLN A 3 -22.93 8.77 15.49
C GLN A 3 -23.80 8.23 14.34
N SER A 4 -23.57 8.73 13.14
CA SER A 4 -24.09 8.09 11.93
C SER A 4 -23.58 6.65 11.95
N SER A 5 -24.46 5.68 12.19
CA SER A 5 -24.08 4.29 12.16
C SER A 5 -23.60 3.95 10.73
N LYS A 6 -22.32 3.71 10.58
CA LYS A 6 -21.73 3.22 9.31
C LYS A 6 -22.48 1.92 8.95
N ARG A 7 -22.95 1.82 7.71
CA ARG A 7 -23.68 0.64 7.23
C ARG A 7 -23.16 0.20 5.87
N ILE A 8 -23.31 -1.09 5.60
CA ILE A 8 -23.02 -1.67 4.30
C ILE A 8 -24.27 -1.51 3.44
N GLU A 9 -24.14 -0.97 2.23
CA GLU A 9 -25.20 -0.86 1.23
C GLU A 9 -24.90 -1.81 0.08
N GLN A 10 -25.88 -2.68 -0.22
CA GLN A 10 -25.78 -3.61 -1.32
C GLN A 10 -26.36 -2.98 -2.59
N LEU A 11 -25.53 -2.84 -3.62
CA LEU A 11 -25.93 -2.29 -4.92
C LEU A 11 -26.18 -3.38 -5.97
N ALA A 12 -25.69 -4.61 -5.74
CA ALA A 12 -25.87 -5.75 -6.63
C ALA A 12 -26.08 -7.04 -5.84
N PRO A 13 -26.93 -7.98 -6.31
CA PRO A 13 -27.25 -9.22 -5.59
C PRO A 13 -26.02 -10.10 -5.28
N GLU A 14 -25.02 -10.07 -6.16
CA GLU A 14 -23.79 -10.87 -6.03
C GLU A 14 -22.93 -10.47 -4.82
N PHE A 15 -23.20 -9.30 -4.25
CA PHE A 15 -22.47 -8.80 -3.08
C PHE A 15 -22.61 -9.70 -1.85
N ASP A 16 -23.75 -10.40 -1.71
CA ASP A 16 -23.99 -11.38 -0.65
C ASP A 16 -22.95 -12.50 -0.58
N ARG A 17 -22.24 -12.76 -1.70
CA ARG A 17 -21.15 -13.74 -1.76
C ARG A 17 -19.86 -13.24 -1.14
N ILE A 18 -19.74 -11.93 -0.89
CA ILE A 18 -18.55 -11.27 -0.38
C ILE A 18 -18.73 -10.97 1.11
N ILE A 19 -19.85 -10.34 1.48
CA ILE A 19 -20.13 -9.92 2.85
C ILE A 19 -21.63 -9.77 3.08
N ALA A 20 -22.10 -10.10 4.26
CA ALA A 20 -23.47 -9.82 4.67
C ALA A 20 -23.66 -8.34 4.99
N THR A 21 -24.75 -7.72 4.52
CA THR A 21 -25.06 -6.32 4.80
C THR A 21 -25.33 -6.02 6.28
N SER A 22 -25.66 -7.06 7.06
CA SER A 22 -25.81 -6.98 8.53
C SER A 22 -24.49 -6.98 9.28
N GLN A 23 -23.35 -7.24 8.61
CA GLN A 23 -22.04 -7.22 9.24
C GLN A 23 -21.73 -5.82 9.77
N PRO A 24 -21.34 -5.65 11.04
CA PRO A 24 -20.95 -4.35 11.54
C PRO A 24 -19.65 -3.87 10.86
N ILE A 25 -19.53 -2.55 10.68
CA ILE A 25 -18.28 -1.91 10.35
C ILE A 25 -17.62 -1.49 11.66
N GLU A 26 -16.55 -2.17 12.03
CA GLU A 26 -15.85 -1.96 13.30
C GLU A 26 -14.61 -1.08 13.09
N GLU A 27 -14.35 -0.19 14.04
CA GLU A 27 -13.08 0.51 14.13
C GLU A 27 -12.12 -0.36 14.94
N LEU A 28 -11.12 -0.91 14.26
CA LEU A 28 -10.20 -1.88 14.85
C LEU A 28 -9.03 -1.22 15.58
N ALA A 29 -8.63 -0.02 15.16
CA ALA A 29 -7.55 0.75 15.75
C ALA A 29 -7.59 2.21 15.28
N ASP A 30 -6.99 3.11 16.04
CA ASP A 30 -6.87 4.53 15.75
C ASP A 30 -5.43 5.04 16.00
N GLY A 31 -5.22 6.35 15.82
CA GLY A 31 -3.91 6.99 16.06
C GLY A 31 -2.90 6.81 14.93
N PHE A 32 -3.36 6.46 13.72
CA PHE A 32 -2.54 6.34 12.52
C PHE A 32 -2.89 7.43 11.50
N GLY A 33 -1.96 7.68 10.56
CA GLY A 33 -2.10 8.78 9.65
C GLY A 33 -1.74 10.10 10.31
N GLY A 34 -2.57 11.11 10.13
CA GLY A 34 -2.40 12.43 10.74
C GLY A 34 -3.04 13.53 9.91
N PRO A 35 -2.69 14.81 10.18
CA PRO A 35 -3.26 15.95 9.45
C PRO A 35 -3.01 15.92 7.94
N GLN A 36 -2.01 15.15 7.50
CA GLN A 36 -1.59 15.07 6.10
C GLN A 36 -2.23 13.93 5.32
N GLY A 37 -2.92 13.01 5.98
CA GLY A 37 -3.60 11.89 5.33
C GLY A 37 -3.79 10.66 6.22
N PRO A 38 -4.58 9.67 5.76
CA PRO A 38 -4.87 8.44 6.50
C PRO A 38 -3.69 7.46 6.51
N ALA A 39 -3.86 6.37 7.25
CA ALA A 39 -3.11 5.15 7.02
C ALA A 39 -3.61 4.46 5.75
N GLU A 40 -2.71 3.81 5.01
CA GLU A 40 -2.99 3.24 3.69
C GLU A 40 -2.30 1.89 3.47
N GLY A 41 -2.39 1.33 2.24
CA GLY A 41 -1.72 0.10 1.83
C GLY A 41 -2.11 -1.13 2.66
N PRO A 42 -3.40 -1.39 2.94
CA PRO A 42 -3.79 -2.53 3.75
C PRO A 42 -3.50 -3.85 3.03
N LEU A 43 -2.81 -4.76 3.70
CA LEU A 43 -2.43 -6.07 3.17
C LEU A 43 -2.68 -7.15 4.22
N TRP A 44 -3.58 -8.10 3.92
CA TRP A 44 -3.80 -9.25 4.77
C TRP A 44 -2.67 -10.27 4.65
N TRP A 45 -1.95 -10.49 5.76
CA TRP A 45 -0.89 -11.49 5.85
C TRP A 45 -1.46 -12.82 6.31
N ARG A 46 -1.83 -13.64 5.34
CA ARG A 46 -2.64 -14.85 5.56
C ARG A 46 -1.99 -15.85 6.52
N GLU A 47 -0.71 -16.12 6.36
CA GLU A 47 0.02 -17.12 7.13
C GLU A 47 0.18 -16.70 8.60
N GLY A 48 0.24 -15.40 8.86
CA GLY A 48 0.34 -14.84 10.20
C GLY A 48 -1.01 -14.47 10.83
N GLY A 49 -2.09 -14.44 10.04
CA GLY A 49 -3.42 -14.06 10.52
C GLY A 49 -3.51 -12.60 10.98
N TYR A 50 -2.79 -11.68 10.33
CA TYR A 50 -2.79 -10.27 10.69
C TYR A 50 -2.86 -9.35 9.45
N LEU A 51 -3.33 -8.13 9.66
CA LEU A 51 -3.30 -7.06 8.67
C LEU A 51 -1.98 -6.29 8.80
N VAL A 52 -1.31 -6.05 7.67
CA VAL A 52 -0.20 -5.09 7.56
C VAL A 52 -0.72 -3.82 6.92
N PHE A 53 -0.25 -2.66 7.34
CA PHE A 53 -0.62 -1.38 6.72
C PHE A 53 0.48 -0.32 6.91
N SER A 54 0.43 0.69 6.07
CA SER A 54 1.37 1.81 6.07
C SER A 54 0.82 2.99 6.86
N ASP A 55 1.52 3.41 7.90
CA ASP A 55 1.33 4.69 8.59
C ASP A 55 2.34 5.69 8.01
N ILE A 56 2.02 6.18 6.81
CA ILE A 56 2.93 6.86 5.88
C ILE A 56 3.57 8.08 6.53
N HIS A 57 2.76 8.95 7.13
CA HIS A 57 3.21 10.24 7.65
C HIS A 57 4.08 10.10 8.89
N ASN A 58 3.89 9.01 9.62
CA ASN A 58 4.74 8.63 10.75
C ASN A 58 5.92 7.73 10.34
N ASN A 59 6.08 7.47 9.03
CA ASN A 59 7.18 6.70 8.44
C ASN A 59 7.28 5.27 8.99
N ARG A 60 6.12 4.64 9.30
CA ARG A 60 6.01 3.34 9.96
C ARG A 60 5.19 2.37 9.13
N ARG A 61 5.51 1.09 9.28
CA ARG A 61 4.66 -0.05 8.89
C ARG A 61 4.11 -0.69 10.15
N MET A 62 2.82 -0.83 10.20
CA MET A 62 2.09 -1.37 11.33
C MET A 62 1.53 -2.74 11.00
N LYS A 63 1.26 -3.54 12.03
CA LYS A 63 0.41 -4.73 11.92
C LYS A 63 -0.73 -4.64 12.93
N TYR A 64 -1.89 -5.15 12.55
CA TYR A 64 -3.02 -5.39 13.44
C TYR A 64 -3.28 -6.88 13.55
N GLU A 65 -3.21 -7.42 14.76
CA GLU A 65 -3.50 -8.82 15.07
C GLU A 65 -4.86 -8.89 15.77
N PRO A 66 -5.84 -9.65 15.23
CA PRO A 66 -7.11 -9.83 15.91
C PRO A 66 -6.93 -10.28 17.35
N GLY A 67 -7.62 -9.61 18.28
CA GLY A 67 -7.52 -9.86 19.71
C GLY A 67 -6.29 -9.29 20.43
N LYS A 68 -5.30 -8.75 19.71
CA LYS A 68 -4.09 -8.14 20.30
C LYS A 68 -3.98 -6.64 19.97
N GLY A 69 -4.65 -6.18 18.89
CA GLY A 69 -4.59 -4.81 18.43
C GLY A 69 -3.42 -4.50 17.50
N ALA A 70 -3.14 -3.20 17.34
CA ALA A 70 -2.09 -2.71 16.45
C ALA A 70 -0.73 -2.61 17.14
N SER A 71 0.34 -2.93 16.41
CA SER A 71 1.73 -2.82 16.87
C SER A 71 2.67 -2.42 15.74
N LEU A 72 3.83 -1.88 16.08
CA LEU A 72 4.89 -1.52 15.15
C LEU A 72 5.50 -2.79 14.52
N LEU A 73 5.63 -2.81 13.18
CA LEU A 73 6.30 -3.87 12.44
C LEU A 73 7.67 -3.45 11.93
N LEU A 74 7.78 -2.24 11.38
CA LEU A 74 9.02 -1.69 10.81
C LEU A 74 9.02 -0.17 10.87
N GLU A 75 10.17 0.41 11.20
CA GLU A 75 10.48 1.84 11.14
C GLU A 75 11.99 2.05 10.99
N PRO A 76 12.49 2.93 10.07
CA PRO A 76 11.73 3.69 9.07
C PRO A 76 11.35 2.85 7.85
N THR A 77 10.39 3.37 7.04
CA THR A 77 9.88 2.69 5.82
C THR A 77 10.10 3.49 4.54
N ASN A 78 10.84 4.62 4.59
CA ASN A 78 10.92 5.62 3.51
C ASN A 78 9.52 6.13 3.10
N ARG A 79 8.62 6.28 4.08
CA ARG A 79 7.21 6.63 3.89
C ARG A 79 6.53 5.72 2.86
N ALA A 80 6.70 4.41 3.04
CA ALA A 80 6.01 3.44 2.20
C ALA A 80 4.50 3.65 2.27
N ASN A 81 3.84 3.49 1.11
CA ASN A 81 2.39 3.60 0.96
C ASN A 81 1.80 2.24 0.58
N GLY A 82 1.53 1.98 -0.70
CA GLY A 82 0.96 0.73 -1.19
C GLY A 82 1.80 -0.48 -0.88
N LEU A 83 1.15 -1.56 -0.46
CA LEU A 83 1.76 -2.82 -0.10
C LEU A 83 1.07 -3.96 -0.84
N THR A 84 1.84 -4.93 -1.33
CA THR A 84 1.31 -6.18 -1.88
C THR A 84 2.30 -7.32 -1.66
N ARG A 85 1.97 -8.52 -2.14
CA ARG A 85 2.87 -9.67 -2.15
C ARG A 85 3.07 -10.18 -3.57
N ASP A 86 4.29 -10.60 -3.86
CA ASP A 86 4.54 -11.34 -5.09
C ASP A 86 4.07 -12.80 -5.00
N LEU A 87 4.23 -13.54 -6.10
CA LEU A 87 3.80 -14.94 -6.17
C LEU A 87 4.59 -15.87 -5.23
N GLN A 88 5.75 -15.43 -4.75
CA GLN A 88 6.58 -16.13 -3.76
C GLN A 88 6.26 -15.71 -2.32
N GLY A 89 5.28 -14.79 -2.15
CA GLY A 89 4.86 -14.31 -0.84
C GLY A 89 5.73 -13.21 -0.24
N ARG A 90 6.70 -12.66 -1.00
CA ARG A 90 7.56 -11.56 -0.57
C ARG A 90 6.81 -10.24 -0.62
N LEU A 91 7.08 -9.37 0.34
CA LEU A 91 6.45 -8.05 0.41
C LEU A 91 7.01 -7.13 -0.66
N ILE A 92 6.12 -6.47 -1.41
CA ILE A 92 6.41 -5.35 -2.31
C ILE A 92 5.84 -4.08 -1.72
N ALA A 93 6.59 -2.98 -1.79
CA ALA A 93 6.19 -1.69 -1.24
C ALA A 93 6.53 -0.55 -2.20
N CYS A 94 5.62 0.43 -2.29
CA CYS A 94 5.86 1.72 -2.91
C CYS A 94 6.43 2.68 -1.87
N GLU A 95 7.66 3.17 -2.05
CA GLU A 95 8.34 4.07 -1.12
C GLU A 95 8.34 5.51 -1.65
N HIS A 96 7.74 6.44 -0.91
CA HIS A 96 7.61 7.84 -1.33
C HIS A 96 8.93 8.60 -1.27
N ASP A 97 9.66 8.53 -0.15
CA ASP A 97 10.86 9.36 0.04
C ASP A 97 12.02 8.90 -0.83
N SER A 98 12.12 7.61 -1.09
CA SER A 98 13.14 7.04 -1.96
C SER A 98 12.71 6.94 -3.43
N ARG A 99 11.44 7.27 -3.75
CA ARG A 99 10.89 7.34 -5.10
C ARG A 99 11.11 6.03 -5.87
N ARG A 100 10.75 4.90 -5.24
CA ARG A 100 11.02 3.57 -5.79
C ARG A 100 9.96 2.54 -5.36
N VAL A 101 9.91 1.43 -6.09
CA VAL A 101 9.21 0.21 -5.69
C VAL A 101 10.26 -0.79 -5.22
N THR A 102 10.05 -1.39 -4.06
CA THR A 102 10.98 -2.34 -3.44
C THR A 102 10.33 -3.67 -3.17
N ARG A 103 11.17 -4.71 -3.05
CA ARG A 103 10.78 -6.04 -2.60
C ARG A 103 11.65 -6.45 -1.41
N GLN A 104 11.01 -6.89 -0.35
CA GLN A 104 11.69 -7.47 0.80
C GLN A 104 11.92 -8.96 0.54
N GLU A 105 13.16 -9.36 0.48
CA GLU A 105 13.56 -10.75 0.29
C GLU A 105 13.37 -11.57 1.57
N THR A 106 13.45 -12.90 1.45
CA THR A 106 13.22 -13.82 2.57
C THR A 106 14.28 -13.73 3.67
N ASP A 107 15.47 -13.25 3.34
CA ASP A 107 16.56 -12.96 4.29
C ASP A 107 16.43 -11.57 4.95
N GLY A 108 15.39 -10.81 4.60
CA GLY A 108 15.12 -9.46 5.10
C GLY A 108 15.81 -8.35 4.30
N SER A 109 16.66 -8.66 3.33
CA SER A 109 17.26 -7.66 2.44
C SER A 109 16.23 -7.00 1.54
N ILE A 110 16.57 -5.81 1.02
CA ILE A 110 15.67 -5.03 0.16
C ILE A 110 16.25 -4.97 -1.26
N THR A 111 15.48 -5.47 -2.21
CA THR A 111 15.76 -5.34 -3.66
C THR A 111 14.95 -4.17 -4.22
N VAL A 112 15.61 -3.30 -4.99
CA VAL A 112 14.92 -2.26 -5.77
C VAL A 112 14.34 -2.91 -7.02
N VAL A 113 13.02 -2.89 -7.16
CA VAL A 113 12.29 -3.46 -8.32
C VAL A 113 12.17 -2.43 -9.43
N ALA A 114 11.89 -1.17 -9.08
CA ALA A 114 11.86 -0.05 -10.01
C ALA A 114 12.16 1.27 -9.27
N ASN A 115 12.93 2.15 -9.91
CA ASN A 115 13.19 3.51 -9.41
C ASN A 115 13.21 4.55 -10.54
N SER A 116 13.09 4.13 -11.80
CA SER A 116 13.16 5.03 -12.95
C SER A 116 12.36 4.52 -14.13
N PHE A 117 11.99 5.45 -15.01
CA PHE A 117 11.41 5.17 -16.32
C PHE A 117 12.12 6.02 -17.37
N GLN A 118 12.62 5.36 -18.44
CA GLN A 118 13.37 6.01 -19.53
C GLN A 118 14.55 6.87 -19.02
N GLY A 119 15.26 6.39 -17.99
CA GLY A 119 16.42 7.07 -17.38
C GLY A 119 16.08 8.23 -16.46
N ARG A 120 14.81 8.51 -16.19
CA ARG A 120 14.33 9.54 -15.26
C ARG A 120 13.77 8.89 -14.00
N GLN A 121 14.03 9.49 -12.85
CA GLN A 121 13.54 9.00 -11.57
C GLN A 121 11.99 9.04 -11.53
N LEU A 122 11.37 8.02 -10.90
CA LEU A 122 9.93 8.00 -10.65
C LEU A 122 9.49 9.20 -9.80
N ASN A 123 8.21 9.54 -9.84
CA ASN A 123 7.66 10.64 -9.05
C ASN A 123 7.54 10.24 -7.57
N ARG A 124 6.46 9.56 -7.24
CA ARG A 124 6.18 9.03 -5.88
C ARG A 124 5.30 7.80 -5.99
N PRO A 125 5.87 6.62 -6.29
CA PRO A 125 5.09 5.39 -6.38
C PRO A 125 4.11 5.27 -5.21
N ASN A 126 2.83 5.05 -5.54
CA ASN A 126 1.76 5.16 -4.57
C ASN A 126 1.16 3.80 -4.22
N ASP A 127 0.56 3.10 -5.18
CA ASP A 127 -0.08 1.82 -4.95
C ASP A 127 0.44 0.75 -5.92
N VAL A 128 0.34 -0.52 -5.52
CA VAL A 128 0.97 -1.64 -6.25
C VAL A 128 0.14 -2.91 -6.14
N VAL A 129 0.06 -3.64 -7.25
CA VAL A 129 -0.54 -4.98 -7.31
C VAL A 129 0.31 -5.93 -8.13
N VAL A 130 0.21 -7.23 -7.85
CA VAL A 130 0.85 -8.29 -8.62
C VAL A 130 -0.21 -9.15 -9.28
N LYS A 131 -0.12 -9.28 -10.59
CA LYS A 131 -0.98 -10.14 -11.39
C LYS A 131 -0.54 -11.59 -11.31
N SER A 132 -1.44 -12.53 -11.59
CA SER A 132 -1.19 -13.97 -11.56
C SER A 132 -0.10 -14.47 -12.51
N ASP A 133 0.32 -13.66 -13.49
CA ASP A 133 1.47 -13.94 -14.38
C ASP A 133 2.81 -13.41 -13.84
N GLY A 134 2.81 -12.81 -12.65
CA GLY A 134 3.99 -12.24 -12.00
C GLY A 134 4.31 -10.80 -12.38
N CYS A 135 3.55 -10.20 -13.33
CA CYS A 135 3.70 -8.79 -13.64
C CYS A 135 3.30 -7.92 -12.43
N ILE A 136 4.11 -6.91 -12.14
CA ILE A 136 3.84 -5.91 -11.09
C ILE A 136 3.30 -4.67 -11.77
N TYR A 137 2.18 -4.13 -11.28
CA TYR A 137 1.61 -2.86 -11.73
C TYR A 137 1.63 -1.90 -10.56
N PHE A 138 2.09 -0.67 -10.80
CA PHE A 138 2.09 0.37 -9.78
C PHE A 138 1.71 1.73 -10.36
N THR A 139 1.14 2.58 -9.51
CA THR A 139 0.82 3.96 -9.82
C THR A 139 1.93 4.89 -9.35
N ASP A 140 2.20 5.93 -10.12
CA ASP A 140 3.23 6.93 -9.83
C ASP A 140 2.66 8.33 -10.07
N PRO A 141 1.80 8.83 -9.17
CA PRO A 141 1.15 10.11 -9.32
C PRO A 141 2.10 11.27 -9.02
N TRP A 142 1.74 12.46 -9.52
CA TRP A 142 2.22 13.68 -8.91
C TRP A 142 1.52 13.90 -7.57
N THR A 143 2.27 14.26 -6.55
CA THR A 143 1.68 14.62 -5.27
C THR A 143 1.71 16.13 -5.10
N SER A 144 0.52 16.72 -4.92
CA SER A 144 0.39 18.14 -4.54
C SER A 144 1.17 18.40 -3.24
N PRO A 145 1.81 19.55 -3.05
CA PRO A 145 1.75 20.77 -3.87
C PRO A 145 2.96 20.97 -4.79
N ALA A 146 3.78 19.96 -5.03
CA ALA A 146 4.96 20.12 -5.87
C ALA A 146 4.56 20.45 -7.30
N ALA A 147 5.09 21.53 -7.82
CA ALA A 147 4.89 21.91 -9.21
C ALA A 147 5.48 20.83 -10.14
N PRO A 148 4.83 20.55 -11.30
CA PRO A 148 5.30 19.52 -12.23
C PRO A 148 6.78 19.64 -12.63
N GLU A 149 7.30 20.84 -12.68
CA GLU A 149 8.71 21.14 -13.01
C GLU A 149 9.70 20.66 -11.95
N GLN A 150 9.24 20.27 -10.75
CA GLN A 150 10.08 19.71 -9.69
C GLN A 150 10.26 18.19 -9.82
N TRP A 151 9.56 17.56 -10.76
CA TRP A 151 9.60 16.13 -11.01
C TRP A 151 10.40 15.81 -12.26
N ASP A 152 11.15 14.71 -12.23
CA ASP A 152 11.92 14.28 -13.40
C ASP A 152 11.00 13.80 -14.55
N LEU A 153 9.87 13.17 -14.20
CA LEU A 153 8.87 12.73 -15.16
C LEU A 153 7.80 13.81 -15.34
N PRO A 154 7.48 14.22 -16.58
CA PRO A 154 6.51 15.29 -16.85
C PRO A 154 5.04 14.83 -16.82
N PHE A 155 4.77 13.66 -16.27
CA PHE A 155 3.43 13.06 -16.21
C PHE A 155 3.27 12.15 -15.01
N ALA A 156 2.03 11.97 -14.55
CA ALA A 156 1.63 10.89 -13.67
C ALA A 156 1.45 9.61 -14.50
N GLY A 157 1.91 8.47 -13.99
CA GLY A 157 1.91 7.22 -14.73
C GLY A 157 1.33 6.02 -13.99
N VAL A 158 0.96 5.02 -14.77
CA VAL A 158 0.76 3.63 -14.32
C VAL A 158 1.75 2.77 -15.07
N TYR A 159 2.54 2.00 -14.35
CA TYR A 159 3.63 1.22 -14.91
C TYR A 159 3.42 -0.27 -14.74
N ARG A 160 4.00 -1.03 -15.63
CA ARG A 160 4.09 -2.49 -15.57
C ARG A 160 5.55 -2.92 -15.57
N ILE A 161 5.92 -3.79 -14.64
CA ILE A 161 7.20 -4.48 -14.60
C ILE A 161 6.93 -5.94 -14.95
N THR A 162 7.63 -6.49 -15.93
CA THR A 162 7.51 -7.89 -16.32
C THR A 162 8.45 -8.78 -15.49
N PRO A 163 8.15 -10.07 -15.28
CA PRO A 163 8.98 -10.96 -14.45
C PRO A 163 10.43 -11.08 -14.89
N ASP A 164 10.68 -10.96 -16.18
CA ASP A 164 12.01 -11.01 -16.82
C ASP A 164 12.80 -9.69 -16.70
N SER A 165 12.17 -8.64 -16.19
CA SER A 165 12.79 -7.32 -15.94
C SER A 165 13.22 -7.12 -14.49
N GLN A 166 13.10 -8.18 -13.65
CA GLN A 166 13.40 -8.13 -12.21
C GLN A 166 14.83 -8.59 -11.87
#